data_fc1d4da075643a65f757e649e7c9b1ec
#
_entry.id   fc1d4da075643a65f757e649e7c9b1ec
#
_cell.length_a   1.000
_cell.length_b   1.000
_cell.length_c   1.000
_cell.angle_alpha   90.00
_cell.angle_beta   90.00
_cell.angle_gamma   90.00
#
_symmetry.space_group_name_H-M   'P 1'
#
loop_
_entity.id
_entity.type
_entity.pdbx_description
1 polymer ?
#
loop_
_entity_poly.entity_id
_entity_poly.type
_entity_poly.pdbx_seq_one_letter_code
_entity_poly.pdbx_strand_id
1 'polypeptide(L)'
;MTMFDAARHLRASVESILGQTFGDFEFLIVDDGSRDDSVAIVESYGDARIRLVRNERNKGQTPCLNQGLALARGAWVARQDADDLSLPRRLERQMERLGRDEKLALLGCQAWLVDDGGKFTGLLDVALGPESIEWAGLWENPFIHTAAIFRREVVARLGGYDESFRICQDYDLWMRVAAEHATANLSERLTVYRHTAQSLQHSGRETVREESQRVLRRVLARAFPQTVSEADVAVLMQFREGVAAAELAGFSAVHARLLGEYEAAHPALAGARDFRRTLALHRAKLGRGVLGARPLAGLAELGRAFALDPRLLIRLFADRLAGHFTLAS
;
A
#
# COMPACT_ATOMS: atom_id res chain seq x y z
N MET A 1 0.00 8.08 13.95
CA MET A 1 0.13 9.10 12.87
C MET A 1 1.46 9.79 13.00
N THR A 2 2.16 10.08 11.90
CA THR A 2 3.27 11.06 11.85
C THR A 2 2.80 12.27 11.07
N MET A 3 3.21 13.47 11.43
CA MET A 3 2.85 14.70 10.73
C MET A 3 4.04 15.67 10.61
N PHE A 4 4.09 16.42 9.50
CA PHE A 4 5.00 17.52 9.27
C PHE A 4 4.35 18.49 8.28
N ASP A 5 4.11 19.75 8.70
CA ASP A 5 3.45 20.80 7.92
C ASP A 5 2.17 20.30 7.21
N ALA A 6 1.27 19.65 7.99
CA ALA A 6 0.10 18.92 7.49
C ALA A 6 -1.25 19.66 7.71
N ALA A 7 -1.24 20.91 8.17
CA ALA A 7 -2.43 21.65 8.61
C ALA A 7 -3.61 21.57 7.65
N ARG A 8 -3.34 21.51 6.34
CA ARG A 8 -4.36 21.53 5.28
C ARG A 8 -5.39 20.41 5.39
N HIS A 9 -4.97 19.18 5.65
CA HIS A 9 -5.83 17.99 5.67
C HIS A 9 -5.94 17.35 7.05
N LEU A 10 -5.09 17.77 7.98
CA LEU A 10 -4.93 17.15 9.29
C LEU A 10 -6.23 17.08 10.09
N ARG A 11 -7.05 18.14 10.08
CA ARG A 11 -8.32 18.18 10.81
C ARG A 11 -9.23 17.02 10.41
N ALA A 12 -9.47 16.87 9.11
CA ALA A 12 -10.31 15.79 8.59
C ALA A 12 -9.72 14.40 8.89
N SER A 13 -8.40 14.25 8.82
CA SER A 13 -7.72 13.00 9.16
C SER A 13 -7.88 12.64 10.64
N VAL A 14 -7.67 13.60 11.55
CA VAL A 14 -7.84 13.41 13.01
C VAL A 14 -9.30 13.05 13.33
N GLU A 15 -10.25 13.79 12.78
CA GLU A 15 -11.69 13.53 13.00
C GLU A 15 -12.12 12.16 12.50
N SER A 16 -11.55 11.68 11.39
CA SER A 16 -11.82 10.35 10.85
C SER A 16 -11.37 9.22 11.79
N ILE A 17 -10.34 9.44 12.61
CA ILE A 17 -9.89 8.50 13.63
C ILE A 17 -10.69 8.63 14.91
N LEU A 18 -10.96 9.84 15.37
CA LEU A 18 -11.78 10.05 16.58
C LEU A 18 -13.21 9.54 16.41
N GLY A 19 -13.74 9.56 15.17
CA GLY A 19 -15.05 9.06 14.78
C GLY A 19 -15.14 7.55 14.51
N GLN A 20 -14.10 6.76 14.81
CA GLN A 20 -14.16 5.30 14.61
C GLN A 20 -15.16 4.64 15.56
N THR A 21 -15.90 3.63 15.05
CA THR A 21 -16.84 2.82 15.87
C THR A 21 -16.15 1.95 16.91
N PHE A 22 -14.90 1.55 16.66
CA PHE A 22 -14.04 0.90 17.65
C PHE A 22 -13.36 1.99 18.49
N GLY A 23 -13.63 2.00 19.81
CA GLY A 23 -13.23 3.09 20.69
C GLY A 23 -12.00 2.81 21.58
N ASP A 24 -11.58 1.54 21.71
CA ASP A 24 -10.47 1.13 22.60
C ASP A 24 -9.10 1.30 21.91
N PHE A 25 -8.65 2.57 21.80
CA PHE A 25 -7.35 2.91 21.24
C PHE A 25 -6.75 4.17 21.88
N GLU A 26 -5.42 4.28 21.84
CA GLU A 26 -4.71 5.54 21.96
C GLU A 26 -4.43 6.10 20.55
N PHE A 27 -4.54 7.40 20.39
CA PHE A 27 -4.18 8.08 19.14
C PHE A 27 -2.84 8.80 19.28
N LEU A 28 -1.76 8.07 19.06
CA LEU A 28 -0.41 8.61 19.12
C LEU A 28 -0.10 9.39 17.84
N ILE A 29 0.18 10.68 17.99
CA ILE A 29 0.58 11.59 16.91
C ILE A 29 2.01 12.06 17.18
N VAL A 30 2.91 11.85 16.22
CA VAL A 30 4.29 12.32 16.27
C VAL A 30 4.44 13.47 15.29
N ASP A 31 4.63 14.67 15.84
CA ASP A 31 4.95 15.87 15.08
C ASP A 31 6.44 15.94 14.82
N ASP A 32 6.83 16.04 13.57
CA ASP A 32 8.24 16.09 13.14
C ASP A 32 8.78 17.53 13.04
N GLY A 33 8.37 18.38 13.96
CA GLY A 33 8.82 19.78 14.03
C GLY A 33 8.11 20.68 13.02
N SER A 34 6.78 20.55 12.90
CA SER A 34 5.94 21.38 12.04
C SER A 34 6.07 22.88 12.39
N ARG A 35 5.93 23.71 11.37
CA ARG A 35 6.02 25.18 11.45
C ARG A 35 4.72 25.88 11.13
N ASP A 36 3.74 25.10 10.62
CA ASP A 36 2.37 25.54 10.34
C ASP A 36 1.45 25.31 11.55
N ASP A 37 0.16 25.42 11.36
CA ASP A 37 -0.86 25.27 12.42
C ASP A 37 -1.11 23.81 12.84
N SER A 38 -0.33 22.81 12.35
CA SER A 38 -0.58 21.38 12.62
C SER A 38 -0.66 21.07 14.11
N VAL A 39 0.29 21.58 14.91
CA VAL A 39 0.30 21.35 16.35
C VAL A 39 -0.93 21.97 17.02
N ALA A 40 -1.26 23.24 16.70
CA ALA A 40 -2.43 23.93 17.24
C ALA A 40 -3.74 23.20 16.89
N ILE A 41 -3.84 22.65 15.69
CA ILE A 41 -4.99 21.84 15.28
C ILE A 41 -5.14 20.61 16.20
N VAL A 42 -4.08 19.86 16.43
CA VAL A 42 -4.14 18.66 17.29
C VAL A 42 -4.47 19.02 18.72
N GLU A 43 -3.85 20.06 19.28
CA GLU A 43 -4.07 20.53 20.66
C GLU A 43 -5.50 21.05 20.89
N SER A 44 -6.19 21.50 19.81
CA SER A 44 -7.57 22.03 19.91
C SER A 44 -8.63 20.97 20.22
N TYR A 45 -8.35 19.66 20.10
CA TYR A 45 -9.37 18.63 20.26
C TYR A 45 -9.70 18.28 21.72
N GLY A 46 -8.75 18.37 22.66
CA GLY A 46 -8.98 18.01 24.07
C GLY A 46 -9.42 16.55 24.30
N ASP A 47 -9.31 15.65 23.31
CA ASP A 47 -9.71 14.24 23.42
C ASP A 47 -8.64 13.45 24.17
N ALA A 48 -9.03 12.76 25.25
CA ALA A 48 -8.11 12.01 26.11
C ALA A 48 -7.38 10.85 25.40
N ARG A 49 -7.86 10.40 24.24
CA ARG A 49 -7.20 9.37 23.45
C ARG A 49 -5.98 9.92 22.69
N ILE A 50 -5.92 11.22 22.44
CA ILE A 50 -4.82 11.86 21.72
C ILE A 50 -3.60 11.99 22.64
N ARG A 51 -2.48 11.54 22.11
CA ARG A 51 -1.17 11.73 22.72
C ARG A 51 -0.22 12.32 21.69
N LEU A 52 0.05 13.61 21.80
CA LEU A 52 0.96 14.34 20.91
C LEU A 52 2.40 14.25 21.42
N VAL A 53 3.32 13.87 20.55
CA VAL A 53 4.77 13.89 20.77
C VAL A 53 5.39 14.84 19.77
N ARG A 54 6.19 15.81 20.23
CA ARG A 54 6.76 16.83 19.37
C ARG A 54 8.27 16.68 19.30
N ASN A 55 8.82 16.67 18.08
CA ASN A 55 10.23 16.75 17.82
C ASN A 55 10.63 18.24 17.67
N GLU A 56 11.82 18.58 18.15
CA GLU A 56 12.35 19.96 18.03
C GLU A 56 12.68 20.35 16.58
N ARG A 57 12.94 19.36 15.72
CA ARG A 57 13.31 19.54 14.31
C ARG A 57 12.84 18.36 13.48
N ASN A 58 12.71 18.59 12.19
CA ASN A 58 12.42 17.52 11.23
C ASN A 58 13.56 16.50 11.18
N LYS A 59 13.20 15.20 11.41
CA LYS A 59 14.09 14.05 11.37
C LYS A 59 13.78 13.14 10.17
N GLY A 60 12.64 13.38 9.51
CA GLY A 60 12.09 12.55 8.44
C GLY A 60 11.03 11.55 8.92
N GLN A 61 10.23 11.09 7.97
CA GLN A 61 9.08 10.22 8.27
C GLN A 61 9.49 8.90 8.95
N THR A 62 10.52 8.21 8.44
CA THR A 62 10.90 6.88 8.93
C THR A 62 11.37 6.88 10.39
N PRO A 63 12.25 7.80 10.85
CA PRO A 63 12.57 7.93 12.26
C PRO A 63 11.35 8.23 13.14
N CYS A 64 10.39 9.06 12.66
CA CYS A 64 9.17 9.36 13.41
C CYS A 64 8.22 8.15 13.51
N LEU A 65 8.17 7.30 12.47
CA LEU A 65 7.44 6.03 12.53
C LEU A 65 8.02 5.10 13.58
N ASN A 66 9.34 4.95 13.64
CA ASN A 66 10.03 4.16 14.66
C ASN A 66 9.85 4.74 16.07
N GLN A 67 9.90 6.06 16.20
CA GLN A 67 9.60 6.74 17.47
C GLN A 67 8.17 6.44 17.92
N GLY A 68 7.19 6.51 17.01
CA GLY A 68 5.81 6.15 17.30
C GLY A 68 5.65 4.67 17.70
N LEU A 69 6.34 3.76 16.99
CA LEU A 69 6.33 2.33 17.29
C LEU A 69 6.90 2.03 18.69
N ALA A 70 7.99 2.69 19.08
CA ALA A 70 8.60 2.54 20.41
C ALA A 70 7.72 3.07 21.55
N LEU A 71 6.94 4.13 21.28
CA LEU A 71 6.07 4.77 22.25
C LEU A 71 4.67 4.16 22.32
N ALA A 72 4.25 3.40 21.32
CA ALA A 72 2.93 2.76 21.27
C ALA A 72 2.75 1.73 22.40
N ARG A 73 1.57 1.71 23.02
CA ARG A 73 1.21 0.81 24.13
C ARG A 73 0.36 -0.37 23.66
N GLY A 74 -0.43 -0.18 22.59
CA GLY A 74 -1.32 -1.20 22.06
C GLY A 74 -0.56 -2.44 21.55
N ALA A 75 -1.20 -3.61 21.62
CA ALA A 75 -0.70 -4.83 20.99
C ALA A 75 -0.69 -4.72 19.45
N TRP A 76 -1.61 -3.93 18.89
CA TRP A 76 -1.74 -3.63 17.49
C TRP A 76 -1.46 -2.16 17.22
N VAL A 77 -0.82 -1.87 16.10
CA VAL A 77 -0.57 -0.51 15.63
C VAL A 77 -1.32 -0.32 14.30
N ALA A 78 -2.33 0.54 14.31
CA ALA A 78 -3.03 0.97 13.11
C ALA A 78 -2.37 2.24 12.55
N ARG A 79 -1.98 2.20 11.28
CA ARG A 79 -1.40 3.36 10.59
C ARG A 79 -2.47 4.35 10.17
N GLN A 80 -2.10 5.61 10.19
CA GLN A 80 -2.87 6.72 9.62
C GLN A 80 -1.90 7.78 9.13
N ASP A 81 -2.05 8.20 7.88
CA ASP A 81 -1.34 9.37 7.34
C ASP A 81 -2.16 10.65 7.57
N ALA A 82 -1.47 11.79 7.66
CA ALA A 82 -2.09 13.04 8.11
C ALA A 82 -3.00 13.70 7.06
N ASP A 83 -3.01 13.19 5.83
CA ASP A 83 -3.79 13.66 4.69
C ASP A 83 -4.88 12.67 4.22
N ASP A 84 -4.91 11.46 4.79
CA ASP A 84 -5.87 10.41 4.45
C ASP A 84 -7.04 10.32 5.44
N LEU A 85 -8.10 9.59 5.04
CA LEU A 85 -9.26 9.39 5.90
C LEU A 85 -9.51 7.90 6.15
N SER A 86 -9.91 7.60 7.38
CA SER A 86 -10.42 6.28 7.76
C SER A 86 -11.94 6.30 7.81
N LEU A 87 -12.61 5.40 7.08
CA LEU A 87 -14.07 5.28 7.19
C LEU A 87 -14.47 4.77 8.58
N PRO A 88 -15.65 5.10 9.10
CA PRO A 88 -16.00 4.91 10.52
C PRO A 88 -15.82 3.50 11.07
N ARG A 89 -15.96 2.47 10.24
CA ARG A 89 -15.85 1.07 10.66
C ARG A 89 -14.48 0.43 10.38
N ARG A 90 -13.46 1.20 9.98
CA ARG A 90 -12.16 0.62 9.61
C ARG A 90 -11.56 -0.20 10.74
N LEU A 91 -11.36 0.40 11.91
CA LEU A 91 -10.74 -0.30 13.04
C LEU A 91 -11.60 -1.47 13.54
N GLU A 92 -12.91 -1.30 13.61
CA GLU A 92 -13.85 -2.37 13.96
C GLU A 92 -13.68 -3.60 13.06
N ARG A 93 -13.74 -3.41 11.73
CA ARG A 93 -13.64 -4.50 10.76
C ARG A 93 -12.27 -5.18 10.77
N GLN A 94 -11.21 -4.38 10.95
CA GLN A 94 -9.86 -4.93 11.07
C GLN A 94 -9.71 -5.74 12.37
N MET A 95 -10.15 -5.23 13.53
CA MET A 95 -10.07 -5.94 14.80
C MET A 95 -10.94 -7.20 14.82
N GLU A 96 -12.15 -7.18 14.24
CA GLU A 96 -12.97 -8.38 14.05
C GLU A 96 -12.22 -9.46 13.25
N ARG A 97 -11.55 -9.10 12.16
CA ARG A 97 -10.80 -10.05 11.34
C ARG A 97 -9.58 -10.62 12.09
N LEU A 98 -8.85 -9.77 12.80
CA LEU A 98 -7.68 -10.17 13.59
C LEU A 98 -8.07 -11.07 14.77
N GLY A 99 -9.24 -10.84 15.37
CA GLY A 99 -9.77 -11.71 16.44
C GLY A 99 -10.18 -13.11 15.97
N ARG A 100 -10.43 -13.29 14.66
CA ARG A 100 -10.77 -14.60 14.06
C ARG A 100 -9.56 -15.38 13.57
N ASP A 101 -8.39 -14.76 13.48
CA ASP A 101 -7.19 -15.38 12.92
C ASP A 101 -5.94 -14.84 13.63
N GLU A 102 -5.58 -15.52 14.70
CA GLU A 102 -4.45 -15.16 15.57
C GLU A 102 -3.09 -15.26 14.86
N LYS A 103 -3.01 -15.92 13.70
CA LYS A 103 -1.77 -16.04 12.94
C LYS A 103 -1.44 -14.76 12.16
N LEU A 104 -2.44 -13.92 11.91
CA LEU A 104 -2.22 -12.66 11.20
C LEU A 104 -1.31 -11.74 12.01
N ALA A 105 -0.31 -11.20 11.35
CA ALA A 105 0.59 -10.18 11.89
C ALA A 105 0.42 -8.82 11.21
N LEU A 106 -0.15 -8.79 10.00
CA LEU A 106 -0.39 -7.59 9.21
C LEU A 106 -1.72 -7.74 8.46
N LEU A 107 -2.58 -6.74 8.57
CA LEU A 107 -3.85 -6.68 7.86
C LEU A 107 -4.04 -5.28 7.27
N GLY A 108 -4.33 -5.19 5.98
CA GLY A 108 -4.71 -3.97 5.30
C GLY A 108 -6.18 -3.97 4.88
N CYS A 109 -6.55 -3.01 4.04
CA CYS A 109 -7.83 -2.96 3.35
C CYS A 109 -7.70 -2.21 2.02
N GLN A 110 -8.75 -2.23 1.21
CA GLN A 110 -8.85 -1.46 -0.03
C GLN A 110 -9.09 0.03 0.27
N ALA A 111 -8.83 0.90 -0.72
CA ALA A 111 -9.08 2.33 -0.56
C ALA A 111 -9.86 2.94 -1.74
N TRP A 112 -10.47 4.09 -1.46
CA TRP A 112 -10.94 5.05 -2.45
C TRP A 112 -9.81 6.03 -2.75
N LEU A 113 -9.61 6.41 -4.01
CA LEU A 113 -8.67 7.44 -4.39
C LEU A 113 -9.38 8.77 -4.57
N VAL A 114 -8.81 9.81 -3.97
CA VAL A 114 -9.25 11.20 -4.18
C VAL A 114 -8.07 12.09 -4.54
N ASP A 115 -8.34 13.16 -5.28
CA ASP A 115 -7.36 14.22 -5.50
C ASP A 115 -7.20 15.11 -4.25
N ASP A 116 -6.34 16.12 -4.34
CA ASP A 116 -6.07 17.07 -3.28
C ASP A 116 -7.32 17.86 -2.84
N GLY A 117 -8.27 18.09 -3.74
CA GLY A 117 -9.57 18.73 -3.47
C GLY A 117 -10.63 17.79 -2.89
N GLY A 118 -10.34 16.48 -2.74
CA GLY A 118 -11.31 15.48 -2.27
C GLY A 118 -12.22 14.90 -3.35
N LYS A 119 -12.00 15.26 -4.63
CA LYS A 119 -12.74 14.68 -5.74
C LYS A 119 -12.30 13.23 -5.96
N PHE A 120 -13.25 12.32 -6.11
CA PHE A 120 -12.98 10.92 -6.42
C PHE A 120 -12.25 10.78 -7.76
N THR A 121 -11.16 10.00 -7.77
CA THR A 121 -10.32 9.77 -8.95
C THR A 121 -10.19 8.30 -9.32
N GLY A 122 -10.55 7.38 -8.43
CA GLY A 122 -10.48 5.95 -8.72
C GLY A 122 -10.49 5.05 -7.50
N LEU A 123 -10.12 3.80 -7.72
CA LEU A 123 -10.07 2.75 -6.70
C LEU A 123 -8.62 2.24 -6.56
N LEU A 124 -8.16 2.12 -5.34
CA LEU A 124 -6.88 1.49 -5.04
C LEU A 124 -7.14 0.08 -4.49
N ASP A 125 -6.94 -0.90 -5.35
CA ASP A 125 -7.11 -2.32 -5.06
C ASP A 125 -5.75 -2.98 -4.80
N VAL A 126 -5.66 -3.73 -3.72
CA VAL A 126 -4.49 -4.53 -3.35
C VAL A 126 -4.85 -6.01 -3.26
N ALA A 127 -3.85 -6.89 -3.34
CA ALA A 127 -4.00 -8.34 -3.19
C ALA A 127 -4.58 -8.70 -1.81
N LEU A 128 -5.40 -9.76 -1.71
CA LEU A 128 -6.14 -10.07 -0.48
C LEU A 128 -5.47 -11.15 0.38
N GLY A 129 -5.11 -12.27 -0.22
CA GLY A 129 -4.54 -13.43 0.49
C GLY A 129 -3.01 -13.45 0.48
N PRO A 130 -2.38 -14.28 1.33
CA PRO A 130 -0.94 -14.25 1.57
C PRO A 130 -0.12 -14.53 0.29
N GLU A 131 -0.47 -15.53 -0.50
CA GLU A 131 0.26 -15.87 -1.74
C GLU A 131 0.07 -14.79 -2.81
N SER A 132 -1.13 -14.21 -2.89
CA SER A 132 -1.41 -13.07 -3.79
C SER A 132 -0.63 -11.83 -3.39
N ILE A 133 -0.46 -11.61 -2.08
CA ILE A 133 0.33 -10.51 -1.50
C ILE A 133 1.82 -10.70 -1.81
N GLU A 134 2.34 -11.91 -1.63
CA GLU A 134 3.74 -12.23 -1.95
C GLU A 134 4.02 -12.01 -3.44
N TRP A 135 3.15 -12.53 -4.31
CA TRP A 135 3.24 -12.30 -5.76
C TRP A 135 3.14 -10.82 -6.13
N ALA A 136 2.18 -10.09 -5.56
CA ALA A 136 2.02 -8.66 -5.80
C ALA A 136 3.27 -7.88 -5.35
N GLY A 137 3.90 -8.31 -4.25
CA GLY A 137 5.12 -7.74 -3.72
C GLY A 137 6.33 -7.80 -4.66
N LEU A 138 6.31 -8.62 -5.72
CA LEU A 138 7.31 -8.58 -6.79
C LEU A 138 7.15 -7.35 -7.71
N TRP A 139 5.98 -6.74 -7.75
CA TRP A 139 5.62 -5.71 -8.71
C TRP A 139 5.41 -4.35 -8.08
N GLU A 140 4.79 -4.32 -6.91
CA GLU A 140 4.40 -3.10 -6.22
C GLU A 140 4.22 -3.36 -4.72
N ASN A 141 4.08 -2.30 -3.93
CA ASN A 141 3.71 -2.43 -2.52
C ASN A 141 2.31 -3.04 -2.40
N PRO A 142 2.17 -4.25 -1.81
CA PRO A 142 0.87 -4.94 -1.72
C PRO A 142 -0.02 -4.45 -0.58
N PHE A 143 0.40 -3.42 0.15
CA PHE A 143 -0.38 -2.78 1.21
C PHE A 143 -0.43 -1.26 1.03
N ILE A 144 -1.53 -0.68 1.43
CA ILE A 144 -1.70 0.77 1.53
C ILE A 144 -1.24 1.18 2.92
N HIS A 145 -0.21 2.02 3.03
CA HIS A 145 0.43 2.37 4.30
C HIS A 145 -0.59 2.84 5.33
N THR A 146 -1.41 3.83 4.98
CA THR A 146 -2.43 4.40 5.86
C THR A 146 -3.54 3.41 6.25
N ALA A 147 -3.71 2.32 5.49
CA ALA A 147 -4.73 1.30 5.74
C ALA A 147 -4.23 0.11 6.57
N ALA A 148 -2.94 0.06 6.88
CA ALA A 148 -2.33 -1.09 7.54
C ALA A 148 -2.57 -1.07 9.06
N ILE A 149 -2.83 -2.26 9.62
CA ILE A 149 -2.75 -2.56 11.05
C ILE A 149 -1.86 -3.78 11.23
N PHE A 150 -0.95 -3.73 12.19
CA PHE A 150 0.03 -4.78 12.40
C PHE A 150 0.31 -5.07 13.87
N ARG A 151 0.76 -6.26 14.15
CA ARG A 151 1.16 -6.70 15.49
C ARG A 151 2.46 -6.02 15.88
N ARG A 152 2.40 -5.14 16.91
CA ARG A 152 3.53 -4.30 17.35
C ARG A 152 4.79 -5.12 17.67
N GLU A 153 4.65 -6.22 18.41
CA GLU A 153 5.80 -7.05 18.80
C GLU A 153 6.50 -7.73 17.61
N VAL A 154 5.73 -8.10 16.55
CA VAL A 154 6.31 -8.68 15.33
C VAL A 154 7.17 -7.65 14.62
N VAL A 155 6.64 -6.45 14.40
CA VAL A 155 7.38 -5.37 13.75
C VAL A 155 8.61 -4.95 14.60
N ALA A 156 8.47 -4.91 15.92
CA ALA A 156 9.60 -4.62 16.81
C ALA A 156 10.71 -5.68 16.72
N ARG A 157 10.36 -6.97 16.67
CA ARG A 157 11.35 -8.06 16.49
C ARG A 157 12.07 -8.01 15.14
N LEU A 158 11.39 -7.55 14.10
CA LEU A 158 11.97 -7.34 12.78
C LEU A 158 12.80 -6.04 12.70
N GLY A 159 12.99 -5.31 13.80
CA GLY A 159 13.78 -4.08 13.86
C GLY A 159 13.06 -2.81 13.43
N GLY A 160 11.72 -2.85 13.29
CA GLY A 160 10.93 -1.70 12.87
C GLY A 160 11.09 -1.34 11.39
N TYR A 161 10.86 -0.08 11.06
CA TYR A 161 11.12 0.48 9.74
C TYR A 161 12.62 0.67 9.52
N ASP A 162 13.15 0.25 8.38
CA ASP A 162 14.56 0.46 8.01
C ASP A 162 14.79 1.93 7.63
N GLU A 163 15.52 2.67 8.48
CA GLU A 163 15.75 4.12 8.32
C GLU A 163 16.64 4.47 7.12
N SER A 164 17.21 3.48 6.45
CA SER A 164 17.88 3.69 5.17
C SER A 164 16.91 3.89 3.99
N PHE A 165 15.62 3.68 4.21
CA PHE A 165 14.53 4.00 3.27
C PHE A 165 13.84 5.30 3.67
N ARG A 166 13.64 6.19 2.72
CA ARG A 166 12.97 7.48 2.91
C ARG A 166 11.51 7.46 2.46
N ILE A 167 11.19 6.65 1.45
CA ILE A 167 9.88 6.61 0.77
C ILE A 167 9.28 5.20 0.76
N CYS A 168 10.09 4.16 0.53
CA CYS A 168 9.63 2.77 0.42
C CYS A 168 9.81 1.98 1.73
N GLN A 169 9.91 2.65 2.88
CA GLN A 169 10.09 2.05 4.20
C GLN A 169 8.93 1.11 4.58
N ASP A 170 7.72 1.43 4.16
CA ASP A 170 6.54 0.60 4.37
C ASP A 170 6.57 -0.66 3.51
N TYR A 171 6.91 -0.53 2.24
CA TYR A 171 7.03 -1.66 1.33
C TYR A 171 8.10 -2.66 1.81
N ASP A 172 9.29 -2.18 2.22
CA ASP A 172 10.31 -3.04 2.82
C ASP A 172 9.79 -3.76 4.06
N LEU A 173 9.16 -3.03 4.98
CA LEU A 173 8.64 -3.60 6.22
C LEU A 173 7.56 -4.66 5.95
N TRP A 174 6.60 -4.36 5.07
CA TRP A 174 5.52 -5.29 4.78
C TRP A 174 6.02 -6.58 4.15
N MET A 175 7.02 -6.50 3.27
CA MET A 175 7.61 -7.70 2.67
C MET A 175 8.45 -8.49 3.68
N ARG A 176 9.08 -7.84 4.67
CA ARG A 176 9.73 -8.55 5.80
C ARG A 176 8.71 -9.25 6.70
N VAL A 177 7.57 -8.60 6.99
CA VAL A 177 6.49 -9.24 7.75
C VAL A 177 5.89 -10.41 6.98
N ALA A 178 5.53 -10.23 5.71
CA ALA A 178 4.96 -11.29 4.85
C ALA A 178 5.91 -12.48 4.67
N ALA A 179 7.20 -12.23 4.87
CA ALA A 179 8.26 -13.26 4.83
C ALA A 179 8.11 -14.31 5.91
N GLU A 180 7.65 -13.96 7.09
CA GLU A 180 7.73 -14.80 8.28
C GLU A 180 6.35 -15.02 8.94
N HIS A 181 5.35 -14.19 8.56
CA HIS A 181 4.06 -14.15 9.21
C HIS A 181 2.89 -14.08 8.22
N ALA A 182 1.74 -14.60 8.64
CA ALA A 182 0.53 -14.49 7.85
C ALA A 182 0.08 -13.02 7.69
N THR A 183 -0.28 -12.67 6.48
CA THR A 183 -0.74 -11.32 6.09
C THR A 183 -2.00 -11.41 5.26
N ALA A 184 -2.84 -10.38 5.29
CA ALA A 184 -4.04 -10.30 4.47
C ALA A 184 -4.44 -8.84 4.22
N ASN A 185 -5.33 -8.64 3.24
CA ASN A 185 -6.08 -7.40 3.10
C ASN A 185 -7.59 -7.71 3.11
N LEU A 186 -8.38 -6.87 3.75
CA LEU A 186 -9.84 -6.91 3.65
C LEU A 186 -10.25 -6.49 2.23
N SER A 187 -11.29 -7.13 1.70
CA SER A 187 -11.87 -6.73 0.41
C SER A 187 -12.70 -5.45 0.48
N GLU A 188 -13.00 -4.99 1.68
CA GLU A 188 -13.75 -3.77 1.97
C GLU A 188 -12.87 -2.54 1.76
N ARG A 189 -13.45 -1.45 1.22
CA ARG A 189 -12.80 -0.14 1.14
C ARG A 189 -13.12 0.65 2.38
N LEU A 190 -12.13 0.74 3.27
CA LEU A 190 -12.28 1.34 4.60
C LEU A 190 -11.37 2.56 4.78
N THR A 191 -10.70 2.98 3.72
CA THR A 191 -9.78 4.12 3.72
C THR A 191 -10.02 4.97 2.47
N VAL A 192 -9.86 6.29 2.61
CA VAL A 192 -9.76 7.22 1.49
C VAL A 192 -8.32 7.69 1.42
N TYR A 193 -7.64 7.34 0.34
CA TYR A 193 -6.26 7.71 0.06
C TYR A 193 -6.22 8.96 -0.80
N ARG A 194 -5.55 10.00 -0.31
CA ARG A 194 -5.41 11.27 -1.00
C ARG A 194 -4.14 11.32 -1.84
N HIS A 195 -4.32 11.61 -3.11
CA HIS A 195 -3.22 11.76 -4.05
C HIS A 195 -2.93 13.24 -4.25
N THR A 196 -1.85 13.73 -3.65
CA THR A 196 -1.44 15.12 -3.74
C THR A 196 -0.22 15.28 -4.64
N ALA A 197 -0.07 16.44 -5.28
CA ALA A 197 1.15 16.76 -6.04
C ALA A 197 2.41 16.83 -5.16
N GLN A 198 2.21 16.99 -3.84
CA GLN A 198 3.28 17.09 -2.82
C GLN A 198 3.61 15.75 -2.19
N SER A 199 2.88 14.66 -2.53
CA SER A 199 3.19 13.34 -1.99
C SER A 199 4.65 12.96 -2.30
N LEU A 200 5.35 12.39 -1.31
CA LEU A 200 6.77 12.03 -1.41
C LEU A 200 7.10 11.18 -2.65
N GLN A 201 6.13 10.37 -3.09
CA GLN A 201 6.26 9.55 -4.30
C GLN A 201 6.38 10.37 -5.59
N HIS A 202 5.84 11.60 -5.64
CA HIS A 202 5.93 12.47 -6.81
C HIS A 202 7.24 13.28 -6.85
N SER A 203 7.70 13.75 -5.69
CA SER A 203 8.91 14.58 -5.58
C SER A 203 10.20 13.76 -5.62
N GLY A 204 10.15 12.47 -5.34
CA GLY A 204 11.31 11.59 -5.18
C GLY A 204 11.38 10.42 -6.15
N ARG A 205 11.04 10.58 -7.44
CA ARG A 205 10.97 9.48 -8.42
C ARG A 205 12.22 8.61 -8.49
N GLU A 206 13.41 9.20 -8.45
CA GLU A 206 14.67 8.45 -8.48
C GLU A 206 14.87 7.66 -7.17
N THR A 207 14.63 8.28 -6.02
CA THR A 207 14.66 7.60 -4.72
C THR A 207 13.65 6.46 -4.66
N VAL A 208 12.41 6.66 -5.14
CA VAL A 208 11.40 5.59 -5.24
C VAL A 208 11.91 4.45 -6.09
N ARG A 209 12.55 4.75 -7.22
CA ARG A 209 13.11 3.73 -8.11
C ARG A 209 14.19 2.91 -7.44
N GLU A 210 15.20 3.57 -6.86
CA GLU A 210 16.32 2.92 -6.18
C GLU A 210 15.85 2.08 -4.98
N GLU A 211 15.01 2.66 -4.13
CA GLU A 211 14.50 1.98 -2.95
C GLU A 211 13.59 0.80 -3.32
N SER A 212 12.70 0.99 -4.30
CA SER A 212 11.87 -0.09 -4.81
C SER A 212 12.69 -1.24 -5.41
N GLN A 213 13.80 -0.92 -6.09
CA GLN A 213 14.71 -1.93 -6.62
C GLN A 213 15.41 -2.71 -5.49
N ARG A 214 15.78 -2.03 -4.40
CA ARG A 214 16.35 -2.70 -3.22
C ARG A 214 15.35 -3.68 -2.59
N VAL A 215 14.08 -3.26 -2.43
CA VAL A 215 13.03 -4.15 -1.92
C VAL A 215 12.80 -5.32 -2.88
N LEU A 216 12.67 -5.05 -4.18
CA LEU A 216 12.47 -6.09 -5.19
C LEU A 216 13.57 -7.16 -5.14
N ARG A 217 14.86 -6.75 -5.06
CA ARG A 217 15.95 -7.70 -4.92
C ARG A 217 15.82 -8.61 -3.69
N ARG A 218 15.44 -8.04 -2.54
CA ARG A 218 15.21 -8.81 -1.31
C ARG A 218 14.08 -9.84 -1.49
N VAL A 219 12.97 -9.41 -2.12
CA VAL A 219 11.80 -10.29 -2.36
C VAL A 219 12.15 -11.41 -3.34
N LEU A 220 12.80 -11.06 -4.46
CA LEU A 220 13.21 -12.04 -5.49
C LEU A 220 14.21 -13.06 -4.96
N ALA A 221 15.23 -12.61 -4.23
CA ALA A 221 16.24 -13.50 -3.64
C ALA A 221 15.61 -14.52 -2.69
N ARG A 222 14.49 -14.18 -2.07
CA ARG A 222 13.75 -15.09 -1.21
C ARG A 222 12.80 -15.99 -1.98
N ALA A 223 11.96 -15.43 -2.86
CA ALA A 223 10.94 -16.19 -3.60
C ALA A 223 11.56 -17.11 -4.67
N PHE A 224 12.71 -16.71 -5.24
CA PHE A 224 13.37 -17.39 -6.36
C PHE A 224 14.90 -17.46 -6.17
N PRO A 225 15.39 -18.15 -5.13
CA PRO A 225 16.79 -18.03 -4.69
C PRO A 225 17.85 -18.52 -5.71
N GLN A 226 17.45 -19.26 -6.74
CA GLN A 226 18.37 -19.86 -7.70
C GLN A 226 18.12 -19.46 -9.16
N THR A 227 17.06 -18.75 -9.46
CA THR A 227 16.55 -18.61 -10.84
C THR A 227 16.48 -17.18 -11.36
N VAL A 228 16.68 -16.17 -10.52
CA VAL A 228 16.58 -14.75 -10.91
C VAL A 228 17.97 -14.14 -11.07
N SER A 229 18.24 -13.61 -12.28
CA SER A 229 19.44 -12.87 -12.63
C SER A 229 19.26 -11.35 -12.43
N GLU A 230 20.38 -10.60 -12.41
CA GLU A 230 20.32 -9.11 -12.43
C GLU A 230 19.64 -8.57 -13.69
N ALA A 231 19.71 -9.28 -14.82
CA ALA A 231 18.99 -8.93 -16.02
C ALA A 231 17.46 -9.05 -15.83
N ASP A 232 17.00 -10.08 -15.11
CA ASP A 232 15.59 -10.23 -14.76
C ASP A 232 15.12 -9.07 -13.85
N VAL A 233 15.93 -8.71 -12.85
CA VAL A 233 15.62 -7.55 -11.98
C VAL A 233 15.45 -6.28 -12.81
N ALA A 234 16.36 -6.02 -13.75
CA ALA A 234 16.27 -4.85 -14.62
C ALA A 234 14.97 -4.85 -15.47
N VAL A 235 14.59 -6.01 -16.01
CA VAL A 235 13.34 -6.18 -16.76
C VAL A 235 12.11 -5.96 -15.87
N LEU A 236 12.11 -6.48 -14.65
CA LEU A 236 10.98 -6.35 -13.71
C LEU A 236 10.79 -4.91 -13.23
N MET A 237 11.87 -4.13 -13.10
CA MET A 237 11.77 -2.71 -12.75
C MET A 237 11.01 -1.89 -13.78
N GLN A 238 11.06 -2.28 -15.06
CA GLN A 238 10.31 -1.63 -16.14
C GLN A 238 8.79 -1.64 -15.88
N PHE A 239 8.25 -2.64 -15.20
CA PHE A 239 6.84 -2.69 -14.86
C PHE A 239 6.39 -1.48 -14.01
N ARG A 240 7.24 -1.01 -13.12
CA ARG A 240 6.96 0.14 -12.24
C ARG A 240 7.09 1.47 -12.96
N GLU A 241 8.00 1.53 -13.90
CA GLU A 241 8.31 2.72 -14.69
C GLU A 241 7.37 2.88 -15.90
N GLY A 242 6.62 1.82 -16.23
CA GLY A 242 5.86 1.67 -17.45
C GLY A 242 6.69 0.95 -18.51
N VAL A 243 6.32 -0.29 -18.82
CA VAL A 243 7.03 -1.12 -19.83
C VAL A 243 6.97 -0.45 -21.18
N ALA A 244 8.14 -0.13 -21.75
CA ALA A 244 8.19 0.37 -23.10
C ALA A 244 7.70 -0.70 -24.10
N ALA A 245 6.99 -0.28 -25.13
CA ALA A 245 6.42 -1.20 -26.10
C ALA A 245 7.46 -2.13 -26.76
N ALA A 246 8.72 -1.66 -26.91
CA ALA A 246 9.81 -2.45 -27.45
C ALA A 246 10.25 -3.60 -26.51
N GLU A 247 10.06 -3.43 -25.20
CA GLU A 247 10.56 -4.31 -24.15
C GLU A 247 9.49 -5.31 -23.67
N LEU A 248 8.23 -5.15 -24.13
CA LEU A 248 7.10 -5.97 -23.72
C LEU A 248 7.35 -7.48 -23.86
N ALA A 249 8.04 -7.91 -24.91
CA ALA A 249 8.33 -9.33 -25.15
C ALA A 249 9.28 -9.90 -24.08
N GLY A 250 10.35 -9.17 -23.74
CA GLY A 250 11.29 -9.54 -22.70
C GLY A 250 10.61 -9.60 -21.33
N PHE A 251 9.84 -8.57 -21.00
CA PHE A 251 9.04 -8.54 -19.77
C PHE A 251 8.08 -9.75 -19.70
N SER A 252 7.33 -10.02 -20.78
CA SER A 252 6.35 -11.12 -20.81
C SER A 252 7.02 -12.49 -20.62
N ALA A 253 8.23 -12.68 -21.17
CA ALA A 253 8.99 -13.93 -21.01
C ALA A 253 9.44 -14.14 -19.54
N VAL A 254 10.02 -13.12 -18.92
CA VAL A 254 10.43 -13.16 -17.50
C VAL A 254 9.22 -13.38 -16.60
N HIS A 255 8.14 -12.63 -16.82
CA HIS A 255 6.90 -12.77 -16.06
C HIS A 255 6.32 -14.18 -16.18
N ALA A 256 6.24 -14.75 -17.39
CA ALA A 256 5.67 -16.09 -17.60
C ALA A 256 6.53 -17.18 -16.93
N ARG A 257 7.86 -17.05 -16.98
CA ARG A 257 8.78 -17.97 -16.30
C ARG A 257 8.58 -17.93 -14.79
N LEU A 258 8.65 -16.75 -14.19
CA LEU A 258 8.47 -16.57 -12.74
C LEU A 258 7.07 -17.01 -12.28
N LEU A 259 6.03 -16.75 -13.07
CA LEU A 259 4.67 -17.21 -12.76
C LEU A 259 4.61 -18.74 -12.75
N GLY A 260 5.18 -19.41 -13.75
CA GLY A 260 5.19 -20.88 -13.81
C GLY A 260 5.93 -21.50 -12.62
N GLU A 261 7.09 -20.94 -12.23
CA GLU A 261 7.84 -21.38 -11.05
C GLU A 261 7.05 -21.14 -9.75
N TYR A 262 6.38 -19.99 -9.63
CA TYR A 262 5.59 -19.65 -8.46
C TYR A 262 4.36 -20.55 -8.31
N GLU A 263 3.62 -20.80 -9.41
CA GLU A 263 2.46 -21.71 -9.42
C GLU A 263 2.88 -23.16 -9.11
N ALA A 264 4.04 -23.61 -9.60
CA ALA A 264 4.58 -24.92 -9.29
C ALA A 264 4.92 -25.08 -7.80
N ALA A 265 5.44 -24.02 -7.17
CA ALA A 265 5.71 -23.99 -5.73
C ALA A 265 4.44 -23.87 -4.86
N HIS A 266 3.34 -23.35 -5.44
CA HIS A 266 2.07 -23.08 -4.73
C HIS A 266 0.88 -23.70 -5.45
N PRO A 267 0.76 -25.05 -5.53
CA PRO A 267 -0.27 -25.73 -6.31
C PRO A 267 -1.71 -25.39 -5.87
N ALA A 268 -1.91 -24.94 -4.62
CA ALA A 268 -3.19 -24.47 -4.11
C ALA A 268 -3.70 -23.19 -4.81
N LEU A 269 -2.83 -22.46 -5.52
CA LEU A 269 -3.22 -21.28 -6.29
C LEU A 269 -3.93 -21.60 -7.59
N ALA A 270 -3.83 -22.82 -8.08
CA ALA A 270 -4.51 -23.25 -9.31
C ALA A 270 -6.03 -23.00 -9.18
N GLY A 271 -6.52 -21.97 -9.85
CA GLY A 271 -7.92 -21.55 -9.78
C GLY A 271 -8.31 -20.65 -8.60
N ALA A 272 -7.39 -20.29 -7.71
CA ALA A 272 -7.65 -19.38 -6.61
C ALA A 272 -8.10 -18.00 -7.13
N ARG A 273 -9.32 -17.60 -6.75
CA ARG A 273 -9.99 -16.40 -7.30
C ARG A 273 -9.23 -15.12 -7.03
N ASP A 274 -8.66 -14.97 -5.85
CA ASP A 274 -7.89 -13.79 -5.46
C ASP A 274 -6.59 -13.69 -6.26
N PHE A 275 -5.87 -14.80 -6.44
CA PHE A 275 -4.65 -14.83 -7.23
C PHE A 275 -4.92 -14.51 -8.70
N ARG A 276 -5.97 -15.09 -9.30
CA ARG A 276 -6.40 -14.75 -10.67
C ARG A 276 -6.74 -13.27 -10.82
N ARG A 277 -7.40 -12.67 -9.82
CA ARG A 277 -7.69 -11.24 -9.78
C ARG A 277 -6.41 -10.42 -9.74
N THR A 278 -5.43 -10.79 -8.92
CA THR A 278 -4.13 -10.10 -8.83
C THR A 278 -3.40 -10.15 -10.17
N LEU A 279 -3.36 -11.32 -10.82
CA LEU A 279 -2.79 -11.45 -12.17
C LEU A 279 -3.55 -10.59 -13.21
N ALA A 280 -4.88 -10.54 -13.13
CA ALA A 280 -5.70 -9.72 -14.01
C ALA A 280 -5.38 -8.22 -13.88
N LEU A 281 -5.23 -7.72 -12.66
CA LEU A 281 -4.86 -6.33 -12.39
C LEU A 281 -3.47 -5.99 -12.96
N HIS A 282 -2.49 -6.87 -12.77
CA HIS A 282 -1.14 -6.68 -13.33
C HIS A 282 -1.15 -6.64 -14.86
N ARG A 283 -1.86 -7.57 -15.51
CA ARG A 283 -2.00 -7.57 -16.98
C ARG A 283 -2.75 -6.35 -17.51
N ALA A 284 -3.77 -5.89 -16.80
CA ALA A 284 -4.49 -4.68 -17.18
C ALA A 284 -3.60 -3.43 -17.07
N LYS A 285 -2.77 -3.34 -16.03
CA LYS A 285 -1.79 -2.26 -15.88
C LYS A 285 -0.79 -2.26 -17.04
N LEU A 286 -0.24 -3.44 -17.37
CA LEU A 286 0.66 -3.61 -18.49
C LEU A 286 0.00 -3.23 -19.84
N GLY A 287 -1.21 -3.75 -20.10
CA GLY A 287 -1.96 -3.47 -21.34
C GLY A 287 -2.22 -1.98 -21.54
N ARG A 288 -2.63 -1.27 -20.49
CA ARG A 288 -2.82 0.19 -20.52
C ARG A 288 -1.52 0.95 -20.78
N GLY A 289 -0.42 0.52 -20.18
CA GLY A 289 0.90 1.16 -20.37
C GLY A 289 1.40 1.12 -21.81
N VAL A 290 1.12 0.04 -22.54
CA VAL A 290 1.61 -0.13 -23.93
C VAL A 290 0.57 0.24 -25.00
N LEU A 291 -0.69 0.49 -24.63
CA LEU A 291 -1.81 0.67 -25.56
C LEU A 291 -1.58 1.81 -26.57
N GLY A 292 -1.00 2.92 -26.11
CA GLY A 292 -0.73 4.09 -26.96
C GLY A 292 0.32 3.84 -28.04
N ALA A 293 1.36 3.05 -27.74
CA ALA A 293 2.48 2.79 -28.65
C ALA A 293 2.28 1.51 -29.49
N ARG A 294 1.59 0.51 -28.93
CA ARG A 294 1.29 -0.80 -29.57
C ARG A 294 -0.15 -1.22 -29.27
N PRO A 295 -1.15 -0.68 -29.99
CA PRO A 295 -2.56 -0.92 -29.70
C PRO A 295 -2.96 -2.40 -29.65
N LEU A 296 -2.53 -3.20 -30.62
CA LEU A 296 -2.87 -4.63 -30.66
C LEU A 296 -2.26 -5.42 -29.50
N ALA A 297 -1.02 -5.12 -29.11
CA ALA A 297 -0.37 -5.75 -27.95
C ALA A 297 -1.04 -5.34 -26.64
N GLY A 298 -1.37 -4.05 -26.50
CA GLY A 298 -2.13 -3.55 -25.34
C GLY A 298 -3.50 -4.19 -25.22
N LEU A 299 -4.24 -4.30 -26.32
CA LEU A 299 -5.53 -4.99 -26.36
C LEU A 299 -5.42 -6.49 -26.05
N ALA A 300 -4.34 -7.16 -26.49
CA ALA A 300 -4.10 -8.56 -26.18
C ALA A 300 -3.87 -8.76 -24.66
N GLU A 301 -3.09 -7.89 -24.00
CA GLU A 301 -2.91 -7.97 -22.54
C GLU A 301 -4.20 -7.67 -21.78
N LEU A 302 -4.99 -6.69 -22.21
CA LEU A 302 -6.33 -6.44 -21.66
C LEU A 302 -7.26 -7.64 -21.85
N GLY A 303 -7.24 -8.28 -23.03
CA GLY A 303 -8.00 -9.50 -23.28
C GLY A 303 -7.63 -10.64 -22.34
N ARG A 304 -6.32 -10.85 -22.08
CA ARG A 304 -5.84 -11.82 -21.09
C ARG A 304 -6.28 -11.48 -19.67
N ALA A 305 -6.26 -10.18 -19.30
CA ALA A 305 -6.74 -9.70 -18.01
C ALA A 305 -8.24 -10.03 -17.82
N PHE A 306 -9.07 -9.76 -18.82
CA PHE A 306 -10.50 -10.07 -18.79
C PHE A 306 -10.80 -11.58 -18.77
N ALA A 307 -9.99 -12.41 -19.40
CA ALA A 307 -10.11 -13.86 -19.31
C ALA A 307 -9.82 -14.36 -17.87
N LEU A 308 -8.94 -13.71 -17.15
CA LEU A 308 -8.64 -14.03 -15.74
C LEU A 308 -9.72 -13.53 -14.79
N ASP A 309 -10.20 -12.31 -14.95
CA ASP A 309 -11.29 -11.73 -14.15
C ASP A 309 -12.23 -10.85 -15.02
N PRO A 310 -13.36 -11.39 -15.49
CA PRO A 310 -14.33 -10.62 -16.29
C PRO A 310 -14.93 -9.39 -15.58
N ARG A 311 -14.90 -9.36 -14.25
CA ARG A 311 -15.41 -8.22 -13.46
C ARG A 311 -14.52 -6.99 -13.56
N LEU A 312 -13.30 -7.15 -14.06
CA LEU A 312 -12.37 -6.04 -14.31
C LEU A 312 -12.97 -5.02 -15.28
N LEU A 313 -13.81 -5.43 -16.24
CA LEU A 313 -14.55 -4.53 -17.13
C LEU A 313 -15.45 -3.56 -16.35
N ILE A 314 -16.22 -4.08 -15.39
CA ILE A 314 -17.12 -3.25 -14.56
C ILE A 314 -16.32 -2.20 -13.80
N ARG A 315 -15.12 -2.55 -13.32
CA ARG A 315 -14.23 -1.63 -12.59
C ARG A 315 -13.65 -0.54 -13.48
N LEU A 316 -13.16 -0.90 -14.67
CA LEU A 316 -12.63 0.09 -15.63
C LEU A 316 -13.72 1.08 -16.10
N PHE A 317 -14.98 0.63 -16.18
CA PHE A 317 -16.12 1.51 -16.43
C PHE A 317 -16.49 2.34 -15.20
N ALA A 318 -16.46 1.77 -13.99
CA ALA A 318 -16.72 2.50 -12.76
C ALA A 318 -15.70 3.61 -12.52
N ASP A 319 -14.41 3.37 -12.73
CA ASP A 319 -13.35 4.38 -12.64
C ASP A 319 -13.57 5.54 -13.63
N ARG A 320 -14.12 5.25 -14.81
CA ARG A 320 -14.41 6.26 -15.85
C ARG A 320 -15.68 7.08 -15.57
N LEU A 321 -16.72 6.44 -15.02
CA LEU A 321 -17.97 7.11 -14.62
C LEU A 321 -17.81 7.94 -13.35
N ALA A 322 -16.96 7.50 -12.44
CA ALA A 322 -16.74 8.11 -11.14
C ALA A 322 -15.93 9.42 -11.19
N GLY A 323 -15.30 9.77 -12.32
CA GLY A 323 -14.67 11.08 -12.53
C GLY A 323 -15.66 12.27 -12.39
N HIS A 324 -16.94 12.00 -12.09
CA HIS A 324 -18.00 13.00 -11.90
C HIS A 324 -18.54 13.08 -10.46
N PHE A 325 -18.07 12.25 -9.52
CA PHE A 325 -18.56 12.30 -8.13
C PHE A 325 -17.53 12.95 -7.20
N THR A 326 -17.98 13.96 -6.44
CA THR A 326 -17.25 14.53 -5.30
C THR A 326 -17.77 13.85 -4.04
N LEU A 327 -16.88 13.33 -3.19
CA LEU A 327 -17.26 12.95 -1.84
C LEU A 327 -17.62 14.26 -1.12
N ALA A 328 -18.89 14.42 -0.75
CA ALA A 328 -19.34 15.57 0.04
C ALA A 328 -18.56 15.59 1.38
N SER A 329 -18.02 16.76 1.70
CA SER A 329 -17.30 17.09 2.94
C SER A 329 -18.16 16.90 4.17
#